data_7f6ad97e826c0349fbf969ab72a58686
#
_entry.id   7f6ad97e826c0349fbf969ab72a58686
#
_cell.length_a   1.000
_cell.length_b   1.000
_cell.length_c   1.000
_cell.angle_alpha   90.00
_cell.angle_beta   90.00
_cell.angle_gamma   90.00
#
_symmetry.space_group_name_H-M   'P 1'
#
loop_
_entity.id
_entity.type
_entity.pdbx_description
1 polymer ?
#
loop_
_entity_poly.entity_id
_entity_poly.type
_entity_poly.pdbx_seq_one_letter_code
_entity_poly.pdbx_strand_id
1 'polypeptide(L)'
;MAKIYCIANQKGGVGKTTTAVNLAAALSQLSFNVLLVDLDPQGNATTGSGLEKNNLVQSVYEVLLDRADIKKVITHSTSGYDILGSNRKLAAAEEELLSVARKELRLKTVSYTHLRAHE
;
A
#
# COMPACT_ATOMS: atom_id res chain seq x y z
N MET A 1 -10.81 -12.74 -10.40
CA MET A 1 -9.34 -12.89 -10.33
C MET A 1 -8.70 -11.56 -9.97
N ALA A 2 -7.84 -11.59 -9.00
CA ALA A 2 -7.15 -10.37 -8.56
C ALA A 2 -6.10 -9.93 -9.59
N LYS A 3 -6.01 -8.63 -9.83
CA LYS A 3 -4.99 -8.04 -10.69
C LYS A 3 -4.13 -7.10 -9.84
N ILE A 4 -2.83 -7.12 -10.08
CA ILE A 4 -1.88 -6.26 -9.38
C ILE A 4 -1.25 -5.33 -10.39
N TYR A 5 -1.35 -4.03 -10.12
CA TYR A 5 -0.72 -2.99 -10.92
C TYR A 5 0.36 -2.33 -10.09
N CYS A 6 1.51 -2.12 -10.68
CA CYS A 6 2.60 -1.42 -10.02
C CYS A 6 2.82 -0.08 -10.70
N ILE A 7 2.80 0.99 -9.92
CA ILE A 7 3.08 2.33 -10.41
C ILE A 7 4.41 2.74 -9.81
N ALA A 8 5.43 2.83 -10.65
CA ALA A 8 6.78 3.10 -10.21
C ALA A 8 7.42 4.18 -11.07
N ASN A 9 8.21 5.04 -10.43
CA ASN A 9 8.98 6.06 -11.11
C ASN A 9 10.21 6.35 -10.27
N GLN A 10 11.39 6.25 -10.90
CA GLN A 10 12.66 6.48 -10.22
C GLN A 10 12.85 7.94 -9.81
N LYS A 11 12.30 8.86 -10.58
CA LYS A 11 12.32 10.27 -10.20
C LYS A 11 11.10 10.53 -9.34
N GLY A 12 11.31 10.64 -8.05
CA GLY A 12 10.25 10.97 -7.13
C GLY A 12 9.42 12.09 -7.73
N GLY A 13 8.16 11.90 -7.90
CA GLY A 13 7.37 12.87 -8.58
C GLY A 13 5.91 12.83 -8.20
N VAL A 14 5.34 13.97 -8.33
CA VAL A 14 3.93 14.23 -8.04
C VAL A 14 3.04 13.34 -8.90
N GLY A 15 3.45 13.05 -10.13
CA GLY A 15 2.65 12.26 -11.07
C GLY A 15 2.42 10.82 -10.63
N LYS A 16 3.40 10.20 -10.01
CA LYS A 16 3.28 8.81 -9.56
C LYS A 16 2.19 8.65 -8.50
N THR A 17 2.23 9.47 -7.46
CA THR A 17 1.26 9.42 -6.38
C THR A 17 -0.13 9.80 -6.88
N THR A 18 -0.23 10.87 -7.66
CA THR A 18 -1.50 11.32 -8.20
C THR A 18 -2.15 10.25 -9.07
N THR A 19 -1.36 9.60 -9.92
CA THR A 19 -1.85 8.53 -10.78
C THR A 19 -2.38 7.36 -9.95
N ALA A 20 -1.61 6.93 -8.93
CA ALA A 20 -1.99 5.79 -8.11
C ALA A 20 -3.30 6.07 -7.35
N VAL A 21 -3.41 7.21 -6.70
CA VAL A 21 -4.59 7.58 -5.93
C VAL A 21 -5.82 7.75 -6.83
N ASN A 22 -5.65 8.41 -7.97
CA ASN A 22 -6.76 8.64 -8.89
C ASN A 22 -7.24 7.34 -9.53
N LEU A 23 -6.32 6.46 -9.88
CA LEU A 23 -6.68 5.16 -10.44
C LEU A 23 -7.45 4.31 -9.42
N ALA A 24 -6.97 4.28 -8.18
CA ALA A 24 -7.65 3.55 -7.11
C ALA A 24 -9.07 4.08 -6.89
N ALA A 25 -9.23 5.39 -6.85
CA ALA A 25 -10.53 6.01 -6.68
C ALA A 25 -11.46 5.72 -7.85
N ALA A 26 -10.96 5.83 -9.08
CA ALA A 26 -11.76 5.59 -10.27
C ALA A 26 -12.24 4.14 -10.35
N LEU A 27 -11.34 3.19 -10.08
CA LEU A 27 -11.70 1.78 -10.08
C LEU A 27 -12.72 1.45 -8.98
N SER A 28 -12.56 2.09 -7.83
CA SER A 28 -13.51 1.92 -6.73
C SER A 28 -14.89 2.42 -7.11
N GLN A 29 -14.98 3.55 -7.82
CA GLN A 29 -16.24 4.08 -8.30
C GLN A 29 -16.92 3.16 -9.32
N LEU A 30 -16.14 2.35 -10.01
CA LEU A 30 -16.66 1.34 -10.94
C LEU A 30 -17.02 0.03 -10.22
N SER A 31 -17.09 0.05 -8.90
CA SER A 31 -17.47 -1.08 -8.06
C SER A 31 -16.44 -2.20 -7.98
N PHE A 32 -15.19 -1.91 -8.33
CA PHE A 32 -14.10 -2.85 -8.07
C PHE A 32 -13.64 -2.77 -6.63
N ASN A 33 -13.25 -3.91 -6.07
CA ASN A 33 -12.58 -3.96 -4.78
C ASN A 33 -11.10 -3.65 -4.98
N VAL A 34 -10.63 -2.54 -4.42
CA VAL A 34 -9.29 -2.02 -4.67
C VAL A 34 -8.52 -1.91 -3.37
N LEU A 35 -7.28 -2.39 -3.39
CA LEU A 35 -6.31 -2.17 -2.33
C LEU A 35 -5.15 -1.37 -2.90
N LEU A 36 -4.92 -0.18 -2.36
CA LEU A 36 -3.75 0.63 -2.68
C LEU A 36 -2.67 0.37 -1.64
N VAL A 37 -1.51 -0.05 -2.10
CA VAL A 37 -0.37 -0.32 -1.22
C VAL A 37 0.67 0.77 -1.42
N ASP A 38 0.96 1.51 -0.35
CA ASP A 38 1.95 2.58 -0.39
C ASP A 38 3.31 2.03 0.00
N LEU A 39 4.25 2.02 -0.93
CA LEU A 39 5.63 1.58 -0.69
C LEU A 39 6.62 2.74 -0.64
N ASP A 40 6.11 3.95 -0.56
CA ASP A 40 6.93 5.15 -0.45
C ASP A 40 7.13 5.51 1.03
N PRO A 41 8.39 5.56 1.54
CA PRO A 41 8.62 5.95 2.93
C PRO A 41 8.10 7.35 3.27
N GLN A 42 7.95 8.21 2.27
CA GLN A 42 7.36 9.53 2.48
C GLN A 42 5.85 9.46 2.70
N GLY A 43 5.21 8.36 2.35
CA GLY A 43 3.79 8.15 2.59
C GLY A 43 2.89 9.10 1.82
N ASN A 44 3.27 9.48 0.61
CA ASN A 44 2.50 10.45 -0.16
C ASN A 44 1.13 9.91 -0.57
N ALA A 45 1.04 8.65 -0.96
CA ALA A 45 -0.25 8.05 -1.28
C ALA A 45 -1.11 7.86 -0.03
N THR A 46 -0.48 7.58 1.11
CA THR A 46 -1.16 7.50 2.40
C THR A 46 -1.83 8.83 2.74
N THR A 47 -1.05 9.91 2.68
CA THR A 47 -1.57 11.26 2.92
C THR A 47 -2.62 11.63 1.88
N GLY A 48 -2.38 11.31 0.61
CA GLY A 48 -3.32 11.59 -0.47
C GLY A 48 -4.64 10.82 -0.35
N SER A 49 -4.64 9.75 0.43
CA SER A 49 -5.84 8.96 0.71
C SER A 49 -6.58 9.41 1.97
N GLY A 50 -6.13 10.49 2.59
CA GLY A 50 -6.79 11.07 3.75
C GLY A 50 -6.32 10.56 5.10
N LEU A 51 -5.22 9.80 5.14
CA LEU A 51 -4.69 9.29 6.40
C LEU A 51 -3.57 10.18 6.94
N GLU A 52 -3.48 10.23 8.25
CA GLU A 52 -2.39 10.89 8.96
C GLU A 52 -1.24 9.89 9.14
N LYS A 53 -0.27 9.94 8.23
CA LYS A 53 0.82 8.94 8.23
C LYS A 53 1.61 8.90 9.53
N ASN A 54 1.72 10.02 10.22
CA ASN A 54 2.46 10.09 11.48
C ASN A 54 1.70 9.48 12.64
N ASN A 55 0.41 9.21 12.48
CA ASN A 55 -0.44 8.61 13.49
C ASN A 55 -0.69 7.12 13.24
N LEU A 56 -0.08 6.55 12.20
CA LEU A 56 -0.23 5.13 11.94
C LEU A 56 0.49 4.32 13.02
N VAL A 57 -0.25 3.49 13.73
CA VAL A 57 0.33 2.57 14.70
C VAL A 57 1.07 1.45 13.97
N GLN A 58 0.48 0.95 12.90
CA GLN A 58 1.05 -0.08 12.06
C GLN A 58 0.90 0.33 10.59
N SER A 59 1.83 -0.14 9.76
CA SER A 59 1.89 0.26 8.36
C SER A 59 2.35 -0.92 7.51
N VAL A 60 2.59 -0.65 6.23
CA VAL A 60 3.15 -1.64 5.30
C VAL A 60 4.46 -2.23 5.84
N TYR A 61 5.23 -1.46 6.61
CA TYR A 61 6.46 -1.92 7.25
C TYR A 61 6.22 -3.18 8.08
N GLU A 62 5.26 -3.13 9.00
CA GLU A 62 4.95 -4.27 9.86
C GLU A 62 4.44 -5.47 9.07
N VAL A 63 3.66 -5.22 8.02
CA VAL A 63 3.14 -6.29 7.17
C VAL A 63 4.27 -6.98 6.40
N LEU A 64 5.20 -6.20 5.83
CA LEU A 64 6.32 -6.75 5.07
C LEU A 64 7.28 -7.55 5.94
N LEU A 65 7.42 -7.19 7.20
CA LEU A 65 8.26 -7.91 8.15
C LEU A 65 7.51 -9.02 8.90
N ASP A 66 6.28 -9.28 8.49
CA ASP A 66 5.45 -10.34 9.08
C ASP A 66 5.16 -10.11 10.56
N ARG A 67 5.08 -8.85 10.97
CA ARG A 67 4.81 -8.44 12.36
C ARG A 67 3.35 -8.07 12.58
N ALA A 68 2.56 -7.99 11.50
CA ALA A 68 1.16 -7.64 11.58
C ALA A 68 0.39 -8.29 10.44
N ASP A 69 -0.88 -8.60 10.73
CA ASP A 69 -1.80 -9.12 9.73
C ASP A 69 -2.32 -7.97 8.89
N ILE A 70 -2.21 -8.08 7.57
CA ILE A 70 -2.66 -7.06 6.64
C ILE A 70 -4.12 -6.65 6.89
N LYS A 71 -4.98 -7.59 7.25
CA LYS A 71 -6.40 -7.31 7.50
C LYS A 71 -6.61 -6.34 8.65
N LYS A 72 -5.67 -6.30 9.60
CA LYS A 72 -5.75 -5.41 10.75
C LYS A 72 -5.11 -4.06 10.49
N VAL A 73 -4.26 -3.95 9.46
CA VAL A 73 -3.52 -2.73 9.15
C VAL A 73 -4.21 -1.91 8.07
N ILE A 74 -4.96 -2.56 7.20
CA ILE A 74 -5.70 -1.89 6.13
C ILE A 74 -6.69 -0.89 6.70
N THR A 75 -6.74 0.30 6.12
CA THR A 75 -7.71 1.33 6.43
C THR A 75 -8.58 1.61 5.22
N HIS A 76 -9.86 1.82 5.42
CA HIS A 76 -10.77 2.20 4.36
C HIS A 76 -10.60 3.70 4.07
N SER A 77 -10.35 4.07 2.81
CA SER A 77 -10.18 5.46 2.44
C SER A 77 -11.53 6.16 2.27
N THR A 78 -11.50 7.49 2.28
CA THR A 78 -12.70 8.28 2.04
C THR A 78 -13.21 8.17 0.60
N SER A 79 -12.37 7.70 -0.31
CA SER A 79 -12.71 7.57 -1.73
C SER A 79 -13.16 6.16 -2.11
N GLY A 80 -13.36 5.27 -1.14
CA GLY A 80 -13.98 3.97 -1.36
C GLY A 80 -13.03 2.79 -1.52
N TYR A 81 -11.74 3.02 -1.71
CA TYR A 81 -10.76 1.94 -1.78
C TYR A 81 -10.11 1.72 -0.42
N ASP A 82 -9.54 0.54 -0.23
CA ASP A 82 -8.75 0.25 0.95
C ASP A 82 -7.30 0.65 0.72
N ILE A 83 -6.61 1.04 1.80
CA ILE A 83 -5.22 1.44 1.71
C ILE A 83 -4.38 0.78 2.80
N LEU A 84 -3.23 0.27 2.38
CA LEU A 84 -2.16 -0.15 3.28
C LEU A 84 -1.16 0.99 3.33
N GLY A 85 -1.17 1.74 4.42
CA GLY A 85 -0.41 2.97 4.54
C GLY A 85 1.06 2.78 4.82
N SER A 86 1.84 3.83 4.59
CA SER A 86 3.28 3.86 4.80
C SER A 86 3.68 5.06 5.65
N ASN A 87 4.85 4.96 6.25
CA ASN A 87 5.47 6.06 7.02
C ASN A 87 7.00 5.91 7.02
N ARG A 88 7.66 6.77 7.81
CA ARG A 88 9.13 6.83 7.86
C ARG A 88 9.81 5.54 8.30
N LYS A 89 9.11 4.67 9.02
CA LYS A 89 9.67 3.38 9.44
C LYS A 89 10.11 2.56 8.26
N LEU A 90 9.46 2.71 7.12
CA LEU A 90 9.81 1.97 5.91
C LEU A 90 11.21 2.35 5.42
N ALA A 91 11.58 3.63 5.50
CA ALA A 91 12.92 4.06 5.13
C ALA A 91 13.99 3.44 6.03
N ALA A 92 13.74 3.42 7.34
CA ALA A 92 14.67 2.85 8.30
C ALA A 92 14.84 1.34 8.11
N ALA A 93 13.82 0.68 7.56
CA ALA A 93 13.81 -0.76 7.34
C ALA A 93 14.28 -1.17 5.95
N GLU A 94 14.61 -0.21 5.09
CA GLU A 94 14.90 -0.50 3.69
C GLU A 94 16.05 -1.49 3.54
N GLU A 95 17.13 -1.33 4.29
CA GLU A 95 18.24 -2.28 4.29
C GLU A 95 17.80 -3.66 4.73
N GLU A 96 17.03 -3.73 5.80
CA GLU A 96 16.49 -4.99 6.32
C GLU A 96 15.61 -5.66 5.27
N LEU A 97 14.76 -4.88 4.61
CA LEU A 97 13.87 -5.38 3.57
C LEU A 97 14.64 -5.81 2.31
N LEU A 98 15.72 -5.13 1.98
CA LEU A 98 16.58 -5.51 0.85
C LEU A 98 17.30 -6.83 1.11
N SER A 99 17.70 -7.07 2.35
CA SER A 99 18.33 -8.33 2.72
C SER A 99 17.34 -9.50 2.69
N VAL A 100 16.05 -9.18 2.79
CA VAL A 100 14.99 -10.16 2.59
C VAL A 100 14.67 -10.20 1.10
N ALA A 101 15.34 -11.08 0.38
CA ALA A 101 15.22 -11.17 -1.09
C ALA A 101 13.81 -11.51 -1.57
N ARG A 102 12.83 -11.45 -0.72
CA ARG A 102 11.43 -11.78 -1.00
C ARG A 102 10.45 -10.64 -0.78
N LYS A 103 10.94 -9.43 -0.63
CA LYS A 103 10.11 -8.26 -0.36
C LYS A 103 8.88 -8.18 -1.28
N GLU A 104 9.12 -8.21 -2.59
CA GLU A 104 8.03 -8.13 -3.57
C GLU A 104 7.15 -9.38 -3.55
N LEU A 105 7.76 -10.54 -3.40
CA LEU A 105 7.02 -11.80 -3.36
C LEU A 105 6.12 -11.86 -2.13
N ARG A 106 6.62 -11.42 -0.98
CA ARG A 106 5.81 -11.39 0.25
C ARG A 106 4.63 -10.46 0.10
N LEU A 107 4.85 -9.25 -0.39
CA LEU A 107 3.76 -8.30 -0.60
C LEU A 107 2.75 -8.84 -1.60
N LYS A 108 3.21 -9.41 -2.69
CA LYS A 108 2.36 -10.01 -3.70
C LYS A 108 1.49 -11.12 -3.13
N THR A 109 2.09 -11.98 -2.32
CA THR A 109 1.38 -13.08 -1.68
C THR A 109 0.33 -12.57 -0.70
N VAL A 110 0.67 -11.60 0.13
CA VAL A 110 -0.24 -11.01 1.10
C VAL A 110 -1.41 -10.33 0.39
N SER A 111 -1.13 -9.50 -0.62
CA SER A 111 -2.16 -8.80 -1.37
C SER A 111 -3.07 -9.78 -2.10
N TYR A 112 -2.52 -10.80 -2.72
CA TYR A 112 -3.29 -11.81 -3.41
C TYR A 112 -4.24 -12.54 -2.47
N THR A 113 -3.76 -12.94 -1.31
CA THR A 113 -4.58 -13.62 -0.30
C THR A 113 -5.73 -12.74 0.17
N HIS A 114 -5.45 -11.45 0.43
CA HIS A 114 -6.48 -10.51 0.84
C HIS A 114 -7.53 -10.31 -0.24
N LEU A 115 -7.10 -10.10 -1.47
CA LEU A 115 -8.03 -9.86 -2.58
C LEU A 115 -8.89 -11.10 -2.88
N ARG A 116 -8.33 -12.28 -2.74
CA ARG A 116 -9.10 -13.52 -2.91
C ARG A 116 -10.21 -13.65 -1.88
N ALA A 117 -10.02 -13.13 -0.68
CA ALA A 117 -11.04 -13.20 0.35
C ALA A 117 -12.28 -12.37 0.01
N HIS A 118 -12.18 -11.46 -0.97
CA HIS A 118 -13.28 -10.60 -1.41
C HIS A 118 -13.93 -11.07 -2.71
N GLU A 119 -13.39 -12.10 -3.30
CA GLU A 119 -13.98 -12.70 -4.49
C GLU A 119 -15.13 -13.61 -4.12
#